data_12b17b18408d3d6abaca10afd66c7554
#
_entry.id   12b17b18408d3d6abaca10afd66c7554
#
_cell.length_a   1.000
_cell.length_b   1.000
_cell.length_c   1.000
_cell.angle_alpha   90.00
_cell.angle_beta   90.00
_cell.angle_gamma   90.00
#
_symmetry.space_group_name_H-M   'P 1'
#
loop_
_entity.id
_entity.type
_entity.pdbx_description
1 polymer ?
#
loop_
_entity_poly.entity_id
_entity_poly.type
_entity_poly.pdbx_seq_one_letter_code
_entity_poly.pdbx_strand_id
1 'polypeptide(L)'
;AGPQLAIIEAPMGRGKTEAALWLADRWLASGQHTGLYFALPTQATSGAMLKRVKAYAEARFAGQTLNLHLLHGLAAFDETYEALTKRGTPDPAPADVYADDAPTNADLIAASWFRGAKLGLLSPFAVGTIDQALFGVLQTRHQFVRLLGLAGKVVILDEVHAYDAYTTGLLERLVEWLRALGCSVVLLSATLPAAKREGLLRAWGAATPAGWGAYPRLTTVVGGQVRVEAIPPEPVSYELKVLSAPDGQPTQAAAADLLAGKLEDGGCAAWICSTVARAQKVYRRLQADPRFAHCELLLFHARFPVARRAQIEAEVRRRFGPPTDEETQ
;
A
#
# COMPACT_ATOMS: atom_id res chain seq x y z
N ALA A 1 10.95 -5.11 25.51
CA ALA A 1 9.95 -6.04 24.99
C ALA A 1 10.50 -6.66 23.72
N GLY A 2 10.22 -7.94 23.43
CA GLY A 2 10.62 -8.60 22.19
C GLY A 2 9.78 -8.14 20.98
N PRO A 3 9.99 -8.75 19.80
CA PRO A 3 9.23 -8.45 18.59
C PRO A 3 7.73 -8.66 18.80
N GLN A 4 6.92 -7.83 18.14
CA GLN A 4 5.46 -7.81 18.25
C GLN A 4 4.80 -8.02 16.91
N LEU A 5 3.60 -8.62 16.90
CA LEU A 5 2.77 -8.75 15.71
C LEU A 5 1.45 -8.00 15.93
N ALA A 6 1.02 -7.27 14.90
CA ALA A 6 -0.32 -6.70 14.83
C ALA A 6 -0.98 -7.08 13.49
N ILE A 7 -2.24 -7.53 13.53
CA ILE A 7 -3.06 -7.80 12.35
C ILE A 7 -4.26 -6.86 12.42
N ILE A 8 -4.37 -5.93 11.48
CA ILE A 8 -5.45 -4.95 11.39
C ILE A 8 -6.39 -5.37 10.26
N GLU A 9 -7.60 -5.79 10.63
CA GLU A 9 -8.65 -6.18 9.69
C GLU A 9 -9.78 -5.14 9.75
N ALA A 10 -9.83 -4.28 8.73
CA ALA A 10 -10.87 -3.24 8.63
C ALA A 10 -11.17 -2.91 7.16
N PRO A 11 -12.36 -2.41 6.84
CA PRO A 11 -12.73 -2.00 5.48
C PRO A 11 -11.74 -1.02 4.88
N MET A 12 -11.80 -0.83 3.56
CA MET A 12 -11.03 0.22 2.87
C MET A 12 -11.43 1.60 3.39
N GLY A 13 -10.51 2.56 3.38
CA GLY A 13 -10.78 3.93 3.85
C GLY A 13 -10.88 4.12 5.37
N ARG A 14 -10.64 3.08 6.17
CA ARG A 14 -10.76 3.11 7.64
C ARG A 14 -9.44 3.43 8.38
N GLY A 15 -8.52 4.08 7.74
CA GLY A 15 -7.27 4.51 8.40
C GLY A 15 -6.31 3.38 8.77
N LYS A 16 -6.37 2.19 8.10
CA LYS A 16 -5.45 1.08 8.38
C LYS A 16 -3.98 1.49 8.28
N THR A 17 -3.64 2.26 7.26
CA THR A 17 -2.26 2.71 7.03
C THR A 17 -1.80 3.67 8.11
N GLU A 18 -2.66 4.60 8.53
CA GLU A 18 -2.39 5.54 9.62
C GLU A 18 -2.19 4.79 10.93
N ALA A 19 -3.04 3.83 11.23
CA ALA A 19 -2.90 2.97 12.40
C ALA A 19 -1.58 2.17 12.38
N ALA A 20 -1.18 1.65 11.22
CA ALA A 20 0.09 0.93 11.06
C ALA A 20 1.29 1.85 11.27
N LEU A 21 1.28 3.05 10.70
CA LEU A 21 2.35 4.03 10.90
C LEU A 21 2.42 4.52 12.34
N TRP A 22 1.26 4.69 13.00
CA TRP A 22 1.22 5.03 14.43
C TRP A 22 1.82 3.92 15.31
N LEU A 23 1.50 2.65 15.05
CA LEU A 23 2.13 1.52 15.73
C LEU A 23 3.64 1.47 15.47
N ALA A 24 4.05 1.66 14.23
CA ALA A 24 5.46 1.70 13.84
C ALA A 24 6.19 2.82 14.59
N ASP A 25 5.60 4.01 14.70
CA ASP A 25 6.17 5.14 15.45
C ASP A 25 6.42 4.78 16.92
N ARG A 26 5.44 4.16 17.58
CA ARG A 26 5.58 3.74 18.97
C ARG A 26 6.67 2.70 19.15
N TRP A 27 6.79 1.77 18.23
CA TRP A 27 7.82 0.74 18.26
C TRP A 27 9.22 1.31 17.96
N LEU A 28 9.33 2.23 17.02
CA LEU A 28 10.57 2.94 16.74
C LEU A 28 10.99 3.83 17.93
N ALA A 29 10.04 4.52 18.56
CA ALA A 29 10.30 5.35 19.74
C ALA A 29 10.82 4.54 20.94
N SER A 30 10.54 3.24 21.02
CA SER A 30 11.10 2.37 22.08
C SER A 30 12.61 2.09 21.92
N GLY A 31 13.22 2.47 20.81
CA GLY A 31 14.64 2.22 20.51
C GLY A 31 14.96 0.77 20.14
N GLN A 32 13.95 -0.11 20.01
CA GLN A 32 14.15 -1.53 19.71
C GLN A 32 14.29 -1.81 18.21
N HIS A 33 13.92 -0.83 17.36
CA HIS A 33 13.91 -0.99 15.90
C HIS A 33 14.75 0.08 15.23
N THR A 34 15.42 -0.31 14.15
CA THR A 34 16.39 0.52 13.41
C THR A 34 15.78 1.20 12.18
N GLY A 35 14.52 0.94 11.88
CA GLY A 35 13.87 1.52 10.70
C GLY A 35 12.54 0.87 10.37
N LEU A 36 12.03 1.18 9.17
CA LEU A 36 10.72 0.79 8.67
C LEU A 36 10.83 0.25 7.24
N TYR A 37 10.18 -0.88 6.97
CA TYR A 37 9.88 -1.33 5.62
C TYR A 37 8.38 -1.42 5.40
N PHE A 38 7.86 -0.65 4.43
CA PHE A 38 6.45 -0.71 4.04
C PHE A 38 6.31 -1.47 2.72
N ALA A 39 5.68 -2.63 2.76
CA ALA A 39 5.53 -3.54 1.64
C ALA A 39 4.09 -3.55 1.10
N LEU A 40 3.95 -3.34 -0.20
CA LEU A 40 2.68 -3.27 -0.93
C LEU A 40 2.55 -4.44 -1.91
N PRO A 41 1.33 -4.85 -2.28
CA PRO A 41 1.14 -5.95 -3.23
C PRO A 41 1.56 -5.58 -4.65
N THR A 42 1.52 -4.28 -5.02
CA THR A 42 1.81 -3.83 -6.39
C THR A 42 2.70 -2.59 -6.42
N GLN A 43 3.42 -2.42 -7.55
CA GLN A 43 4.23 -1.22 -7.79
C GLN A 43 3.38 0.05 -7.95
N ALA A 44 2.16 -0.07 -8.45
CA ALA A 44 1.29 1.07 -8.75
C ALA A 44 0.93 1.90 -7.50
N THR A 45 0.82 1.26 -6.34
CA THR A 45 0.48 1.93 -5.07
C THR A 45 1.70 2.42 -4.31
N SER A 46 2.90 2.00 -4.71
CA SER A 46 4.14 2.27 -3.97
C SER A 46 4.54 3.75 -3.99
N GLY A 47 4.34 4.48 -5.08
CA GLY A 47 4.65 5.91 -5.17
C GLY A 47 3.77 6.77 -4.25
N ALA A 48 2.46 6.48 -4.19
CA ALA A 48 1.56 7.16 -3.24
C ALA A 48 1.95 6.86 -1.78
N MET A 49 2.34 5.62 -1.49
CA MET A 49 2.80 5.24 -0.16
C MET A 49 4.15 5.87 0.18
N LEU A 50 5.06 6.02 -0.79
CA LEU A 50 6.32 6.74 -0.58
C LEU A 50 6.07 8.16 -0.08
N LYS A 51 5.11 8.90 -0.67
CA LYS A 51 4.75 10.25 -0.22
C LYS A 51 4.26 10.25 1.22
N ARG A 52 3.45 9.27 1.62
CA ARG A 52 2.92 9.15 3.00
C ARG A 52 4.03 8.81 4.01
N VAL A 53 4.89 7.84 3.69
CA VAL A 53 6.03 7.47 4.54
C VAL A 53 7.04 8.62 4.61
N LYS A 54 7.24 9.35 3.51
CA LYS A 54 8.07 10.56 3.47
C LYS A 54 7.53 11.61 4.44
N ALA A 55 6.25 11.97 4.33
CA ALA A 55 5.61 12.97 5.21
C ALA A 55 5.69 12.55 6.69
N TYR A 56 5.45 11.26 6.99
CA TYR A 56 5.62 10.71 8.34
C TYR A 56 7.06 10.88 8.84
N ALA A 57 8.05 10.50 8.03
CA ALA A 57 9.45 10.56 8.43
C ALA A 57 9.95 12.01 8.63
N GLU A 58 9.54 12.93 7.74
CA GLU A 58 9.84 14.37 7.86
C GLU A 58 9.31 14.97 9.16
N ALA A 59 8.06 14.66 9.51
CA ALA A 59 7.44 15.16 10.74
C ALA A 59 8.04 14.53 12.01
N ARG A 60 8.39 13.24 11.96
CA ARG A 60 8.80 12.49 13.14
C ARG A 60 10.26 12.64 13.51
N PHE A 61 11.13 12.81 12.54
CA PHE A 61 12.58 12.82 12.72
C PHE A 61 13.22 14.16 12.35
N ALA A 62 12.53 15.24 12.71
CA ALA A 62 13.02 16.61 12.48
C ALA A 62 14.48 16.78 12.96
N GLY A 63 15.30 17.44 12.17
CA GLY A 63 16.73 17.64 12.45
C GLY A 63 17.66 16.46 12.19
N GLN A 64 17.14 15.36 11.60
CA GLN A 64 17.94 14.19 11.26
C GLN A 64 17.98 13.96 9.74
N THR A 65 19.12 13.51 9.24
CA THR A 65 19.24 13.02 7.86
C THR A 65 18.92 11.52 7.81
N LEU A 66 17.89 11.15 7.05
CA LEU A 66 17.42 9.77 6.94
C LEU A 66 17.45 9.28 5.50
N ASN A 67 17.83 8.03 5.30
CA ASN A 67 17.74 7.37 4.01
C ASN A 67 16.35 6.74 3.83
N LEU A 68 15.67 7.13 2.75
CA LEU A 68 14.38 6.59 2.32
C LEU A 68 14.46 6.10 0.87
N HIS A 69 14.18 4.83 0.66
CA HIS A 69 14.28 4.20 -0.66
C HIS A 69 12.96 3.62 -1.17
N LEU A 70 12.75 3.70 -2.49
CA LEU A 70 11.66 3.07 -3.21
C LEU A 70 12.16 1.82 -3.94
N LEU A 71 11.58 0.65 -3.62
CA LEU A 71 12.09 -0.66 -4.03
C LEU A 71 11.12 -1.40 -4.95
N HIS A 72 11.07 -1.00 -6.21
CA HIS A 72 10.36 -1.73 -7.27
C HIS A 72 10.94 -1.38 -8.66
N GLY A 73 10.55 -2.15 -9.69
CA GLY A 73 11.11 -2.01 -11.04
C GLY A 73 10.88 -0.65 -11.73
N LEU A 74 9.89 0.12 -11.29
CA LEU A 74 9.55 1.43 -11.86
C LEU A 74 9.95 2.61 -10.96
N ALA A 75 10.76 2.39 -9.92
CA ALA A 75 11.17 3.42 -8.97
C ALA A 75 11.84 4.64 -9.65
N ALA A 76 12.59 4.43 -10.73
CA ALA A 76 13.27 5.49 -11.47
C ALA A 76 12.30 6.48 -12.17
N PHE A 77 11.01 6.13 -12.28
CA PHE A 77 9.99 6.99 -12.89
C PHE A 77 9.11 7.71 -11.85
N ASP A 78 9.41 7.57 -10.56
CA ASP A 78 8.71 8.28 -9.48
C ASP A 78 9.40 9.60 -9.18
N GLU A 79 8.69 10.71 -9.40
CA GLU A 79 9.23 12.08 -9.22
C GLU A 79 9.69 12.35 -7.79
N THR A 80 8.95 11.82 -6.80
CA THR A 80 9.31 11.98 -5.37
C THR A 80 10.62 11.26 -5.07
N TYR A 81 10.78 10.04 -5.61
CA TYR A 81 12.01 9.27 -5.44
C TYR A 81 13.19 9.88 -6.21
N GLU A 82 12.95 10.42 -7.40
CA GLU A 82 13.96 11.15 -8.17
C GLU A 82 14.50 12.36 -7.38
N ALA A 83 13.62 13.14 -6.74
CA ALA A 83 14.02 14.26 -5.90
C ALA A 83 14.90 13.81 -4.70
N LEU A 84 14.54 12.71 -4.02
CA LEU A 84 15.35 12.12 -2.94
C LEU A 84 16.71 11.65 -3.45
N THR A 85 16.76 11.10 -4.67
CA THR A 85 17.98 10.60 -5.29
C THR A 85 18.96 11.72 -5.63
N LYS A 86 18.44 12.86 -6.12
CA LYS A 86 19.26 14.04 -6.41
C LYS A 86 19.91 14.59 -5.14
N ARG A 87 19.18 14.65 -4.03
CA ARG A 87 19.70 15.05 -2.72
C ARG A 87 20.75 14.09 -2.16
N GLY A 88 20.62 12.80 -2.38
CA GLY A 88 21.56 11.76 -1.92
C GLY A 88 22.79 11.55 -2.80
N THR A 89 22.98 12.35 -3.84
CA THR A 89 24.22 12.36 -4.65
C THR A 89 25.14 13.41 -4.03
N PRO A 90 26.38 13.08 -3.64
CA PRO A 90 27.32 14.08 -3.15
C PRO A 90 27.51 15.15 -4.22
N ASP A 91 27.20 16.40 -3.89
CA ASP A 91 27.59 17.53 -4.71
C ASP A 91 29.11 17.70 -4.55
N PRO A 92 29.90 17.86 -5.62
CA PRO A 92 31.34 18.10 -5.53
C PRO A 92 31.69 19.49 -4.96
N ALA A 93 30.69 20.34 -4.68
CA ALA A 93 30.91 21.62 -4.04
C ALA A 93 30.86 21.51 -2.50
N PRO A 94 31.80 22.16 -1.76
CA PRO A 94 31.73 22.19 -0.31
C PRO A 94 30.46 22.93 0.11
N ALA A 95 29.60 22.26 0.88
CA ALA A 95 28.44 22.89 1.49
C ALA A 95 28.93 23.98 2.47
N ASP A 96 28.38 25.19 2.36
CA ASP A 96 28.59 26.25 3.32
C ASP A 96 28.12 25.77 4.72
N VAL A 97 29.07 25.65 5.64
CA VAL A 97 28.91 25.12 7.00
C VAL A 97 28.24 26.14 7.96
N TYR A 98 27.73 27.22 7.46
CA TYR A 98 27.15 28.32 8.28
C TYR A 98 25.68 28.60 7.88
N ALA A 99 24.79 27.69 8.23
CA ALA A 99 23.37 27.99 8.32
C ALA A 99 22.92 27.73 9.76
N ASP A 100 22.70 28.78 10.52
CA ASP A 100 22.36 28.78 11.96
C ASP A 100 20.86 28.54 12.23
N ASP A 101 20.12 28.04 11.22
CA ASP A 101 18.72 27.68 11.37
C ASP A 101 18.61 26.19 11.71
N ALA A 102 18.13 25.90 12.92
CA ALA A 102 17.81 24.52 13.31
C ALA A 102 16.81 23.94 12.30
N PRO A 103 17.11 22.80 11.66
CA PRO A 103 16.24 22.22 10.65
C PRO A 103 14.88 21.87 11.28
N THR A 104 13.82 22.45 10.74
CA THR A 104 12.45 22.22 11.21
C THR A 104 11.89 20.87 10.80
N ASN A 105 12.46 20.23 9.78
CA ASN A 105 12.05 18.92 9.24
C ASN A 105 13.25 17.99 9.09
N ALA A 106 12.99 16.65 9.00
CA ALA A 106 14.02 15.68 8.66
C ALA A 106 14.50 15.88 7.21
N ASP A 107 15.81 15.80 6.99
CA ASP A 107 16.37 15.80 5.64
C ASP A 107 16.36 14.38 5.08
N LEU A 108 15.47 14.12 4.14
CA LEU A 108 15.32 12.80 3.52
C LEU A 108 16.10 12.74 2.21
N ILE A 109 16.97 11.73 2.12
CA ILE A 109 17.82 11.44 0.97
C ILE A 109 17.66 9.99 0.51
N ALA A 110 18.03 9.72 -0.74
CA ALA A 110 18.23 8.37 -1.24
C ALA A 110 19.69 8.18 -1.66
N ALA A 111 20.53 7.85 -0.70
CA ALA A 111 21.96 7.73 -0.92
C ALA A 111 22.31 6.71 -1.99
N SER A 112 23.26 7.04 -2.84
CA SER A 112 23.66 6.24 -4.00
C SER A 112 24.11 4.83 -3.64
N TRP A 113 24.70 4.65 -2.45
CA TRP A 113 25.17 3.34 -1.97
C TRP A 113 24.03 2.33 -1.80
N PHE A 114 22.84 2.78 -1.41
CA PHE A 114 21.66 1.91 -1.26
C PHE A 114 20.89 1.70 -2.57
N ARG A 115 21.33 2.27 -3.69
CA ARG A 115 20.65 2.11 -4.97
C ARG A 115 20.74 0.66 -5.45
N GLY A 116 19.63 0.15 -5.91
CA GLY A 116 19.48 -1.21 -6.41
C GLY A 116 18.62 -2.11 -5.55
N ALA A 117 17.95 -3.06 -6.18
CA ALA A 117 16.93 -3.91 -5.57
C ALA A 117 17.41 -4.75 -4.36
N LYS A 118 18.73 -4.93 -4.20
CA LYS A 118 19.31 -5.74 -3.12
C LYS A 118 19.75 -4.90 -1.93
N LEU A 119 20.38 -3.76 -2.19
CA LEU A 119 20.95 -2.90 -1.14
C LEU A 119 19.93 -1.95 -0.54
N GLY A 120 18.87 -1.61 -1.27
CA GLY A 120 17.85 -0.69 -0.80
C GLY A 120 17.11 -1.15 0.46
N LEU A 121 17.00 -2.46 0.72
CA LEU A 121 16.47 -2.97 1.99
C LEU A 121 17.40 -2.71 3.19
N LEU A 122 18.69 -2.44 2.98
CA LEU A 122 19.60 -2.04 4.05
C LEU A 122 19.37 -0.60 4.53
N SER A 123 18.71 0.24 3.70
CA SER A 123 18.32 1.60 4.10
C SER A 123 17.39 1.56 5.32
N PRO A 124 17.54 2.47 6.30
CA PRO A 124 16.66 2.52 7.47
C PRO A 124 15.17 2.60 7.10
N PHE A 125 14.81 3.39 6.12
CA PHE A 125 13.44 3.51 5.64
C PHE A 125 13.33 3.07 4.19
N ALA A 126 12.35 2.21 3.89
CA ALA A 126 12.09 1.80 2.53
C ALA A 126 10.59 1.51 2.31
N VAL A 127 10.13 1.82 1.11
CA VAL A 127 8.81 1.44 0.59
C VAL A 127 9.04 0.56 -0.63
N GLY A 128 8.30 -0.52 -0.78
CA GLY A 128 8.48 -1.40 -1.93
C GLY A 128 7.36 -2.42 -2.08
N THR A 129 7.58 -3.40 -2.96
CA THR A 129 6.64 -4.50 -3.10
C THR A 129 6.96 -5.62 -2.12
N ILE A 130 5.94 -6.41 -1.76
CA ILE A 130 6.12 -7.57 -0.87
C ILE A 130 7.12 -8.58 -1.44
N ASP A 131 7.22 -8.68 -2.77
CA ASP A 131 8.15 -9.59 -3.44
C ASP A 131 9.59 -9.36 -2.98
N GLN A 132 9.99 -8.09 -2.70
CA GLN A 132 11.33 -7.79 -2.21
C GLN A 132 11.61 -8.44 -0.86
N ALA A 133 10.61 -8.53 0.02
CA ALA A 133 10.72 -9.24 1.29
C ALA A 133 10.62 -10.76 1.10
N LEU A 134 9.70 -11.24 0.26
CA LEU A 134 9.51 -12.68 -0.03
C LEU A 134 10.76 -13.30 -0.68
N PHE A 135 11.52 -12.55 -1.48
CA PHE A 135 12.82 -13.03 -1.99
C PHE A 135 13.86 -13.30 -0.89
N GLY A 136 13.64 -12.81 0.31
CA GLY A 136 14.45 -13.14 1.47
C GLY A 136 14.24 -14.58 1.98
N VAL A 137 13.07 -15.17 1.75
CA VAL A 137 12.74 -16.54 2.20
C VAL A 137 12.81 -17.57 1.07
N LEU A 138 13.00 -17.14 -0.17
CA LEU A 138 13.27 -18.00 -1.30
C LEU A 138 14.78 -18.25 -1.43
N GLN A 139 15.17 -19.42 -1.90
CA GLN A 139 16.59 -19.77 -2.17
C GLN A 139 17.11 -19.02 -3.40
N THR A 140 17.15 -17.69 -3.32
CA THR A 140 17.65 -16.83 -4.39
C THR A 140 19.05 -16.31 -4.08
N ARG A 141 19.79 -15.92 -5.13
CA ARG A 141 21.09 -15.25 -4.94
C ARG A 141 20.93 -14.04 -4.00
N HIS A 142 21.81 -13.96 -2.98
CA HIS A 142 21.86 -12.87 -2.01
C HIS A 142 20.60 -12.72 -1.13
N GLN A 143 19.87 -13.81 -0.88
CA GLN A 143 18.71 -13.80 0.04
C GLN A 143 19.10 -13.25 1.42
N PHE A 144 20.30 -13.57 1.92
CA PHE A 144 20.81 -13.12 3.22
C PHE A 144 20.93 -11.59 3.32
N VAL A 145 21.26 -10.89 2.21
CA VAL A 145 21.32 -9.41 2.19
C VAL A 145 19.94 -8.82 2.44
N ARG A 146 18.89 -9.43 1.87
CA ARG A 146 17.50 -9.00 2.10
C ARG A 146 17.06 -9.23 3.54
N LEU A 147 17.35 -10.41 4.07
CA LEU A 147 17.05 -10.73 5.48
C LEU A 147 17.81 -9.80 6.43
N LEU A 148 19.10 -9.56 6.17
CA LEU A 148 19.89 -8.59 6.94
C LEU A 148 19.28 -7.19 6.86
N GLY A 149 18.84 -6.78 5.67
CA GLY A 149 18.21 -5.47 5.46
C GLY A 149 16.86 -5.31 6.17
N LEU A 150 16.14 -6.39 6.43
CA LEU A 150 14.90 -6.38 7.20
C LEU A 150 15.14 -6.51 8.71
N ALA A 151 16.26 -7.10 9.13
CA ALA A 151 16.53 -7.41 10.53
C ALA A 151 16.40 -6.18 11.43
N GLY A 152 15.70 -6.34 12.54
CA GLY A 152 15.49 -5.30 13.54
C GLY A 152 14.58 -4.15 13.10
N LYS A 153 13.90 -4.24 11.97
CA LYS A 153 12.96 -3.21 11.50
C LYS A 153 11.52 -3.47 11.93
N VAL A 154 10.71 -2.42 11.85
CA VAL A 154 9.26 -2.57 11.74
C VAL A 154 8.93 -2.88 10.28
N VAL A 155 8.18 -3.96 10.05
CA VAL A 155 7.76 -4.38 8.70
C VAL A 155 6.26 -4.32 8.61
N ILE A 156 5.74 -3.47 7.71
CA ILE A 156 4.31 -3.34 7.42
C ILE A 156 4.04 -4.06 6.10
N LEU A 157 3.13 -5.04 6.09
CA LEU A 157 2.72 -5.77 4.91
C LEU A 157 1.26 -5.44 4.61
N ASP A 158 1.01 -4.78 3.49
CA ASP A 158 -0.33 -4.31 3.12
C ASP A 158 -1.06 -5.31 2.22
N GLU A 159 -2.39 -5.30 2.30
CA GLU A 159 -3.32 -6.10 1.47
C GLU A 159 -3.01 -7.60 1.48
N VAL A 160 -2.70 -8.17 2.66
CA VAL A 160 -2.28 -9.58 2.78
C VAL A 160 -3.36 -10.59 2.36
N HIS A 161 -4.60 -10.16 2.16
CA HIS A 161 -5.69 -10.99 1.63
C HIS A 161 -5.53 -11.30 0.14
N ALA A 162 -4.83 -10.46 -0.62
CA ALA A 162 -4.73 -10.55 -2.07
C ALA A 162 -3.85 -11.72 -2.56
N TYR A 163 -3.17 -12.43 -1.66
CA TYR A 163 -2.22 -13.48 -2.02
C TYR A 163 -2.88 -14.86 -2.17
N ASP A 164 -2.47 -15.58 -3.22
CA ASP A 164 -2.86 -16.95 -3.46
C ASP A 164 -2.30 -17.94 -2.41
N ALA A 165 -2.61 -19.22 -2.54
CA ALA A 165 -2.18 -20.23 -1.58
C ALA A 165 -0.65 -20.39 -1.50
N TYR A 166 0.04 -20.29 -2.64
CA TYR A 166 1.50 -20.39 -2.71
C TYR A 166 2.15 -19.19 -2.01
N THR A 167 1.76 -17.98 -2.38
CA THR A 167 2.27 -16.74 -1.78
C THR A 167 1.91 -16.66 -0.29
N THR A 168 0.78 -17.23 0.14
CA THR A 168 0.41 -17.31 1.55
C THR A 168 1.41 -18.18 2.34
N GLY A 169 1.84 -19.33 1.81
CA GLY A 169 2.87 -20.15 2.45
C GLY A 169 4.23 -19.42 2.54
N LEU A 170 4.60 -18.67 1.52
CA LEU A 170 5.80 -17.83 1.57
C LEU A 170 5.66 -16.69 2.61
N LEU A 171 4.48 -16.10 2.73
CA LEU A 171 4.19 -15.06 3.72
C LEU A 171 4.30 -15.61 5.15
N GLU A 172 3.76 -16.79 5.44
CA GLU A 172 3.90 -17.45 6.73
C GLU A 172 5.38 -17.69 7.05
N ARG A 173 6.16 -18.17 6.07
CA ARG A 173 7.60 -18.34 6.25
C ARG A 173 8.33 -17.02 6.48
N LEU A 174 7.93 -15.96 5.78
CA LEU A 174 8.49 -14.62 5.99
C LEU A 174 8.21 -14.13 7.41
N VAL A 175 7.00 -14.27 7.90
CA VAL A 175 6.60 -13.87 9.26
C VAL A 175 7.42 -14.60 10.33
N GLU A 176 7.66 -15.90 10.16
CA GLU A 176 8.55 -16.69 11.03
C GLU A 176 9.98 -16.12 11.06
N TRP A 177 10.56 -15.83 9.88
CA TRP A 177 11.89 -15.26 9.77
C TRP A 177 11.97 -13.84 10.35
N LEU A 178 10.99 -12.98 10.06
CA LEU A 178 10.95 -11.62 10.60
C LEU A 178 10.95 -11.63 12.13
N ARG A 179 10.16 -12.51 12.74
CA ARG A 179 10.19 -12.68 14.21
C ARG A 179 11.58 -13.07 14.70
N ALA A 180 12.21 -14.07 14.07
CA ALA A 180 13.55 -14.56 14.45
C ALA A 180 14.62 -13.48 14.29
N LEU A 181 14.45 -12.57 13.31
CA LEU A 181 15.33 -11.42 13.06
C LEU A 181 15.04 -10.20 13.96
N GLY A 182 14.16 -10.33 14.94
CA GLY A 182 13.83 -9.25 15.88
C GLY A 182 12.94 -8.15 15.28
N CYS A 183 12.26 -8.41 14.17
CA CYS A 183 11.33 -7.45 13.56
C CYS A 183 9.99 -7.44 14.28
N SER A 184 9.37 -6.27 14.45
CA SER A 184 7.93 -6.18 14.70
C SER A 184 7.18 -6.07 13.36
N VAL A 185 6.01 -6.72 13.28
CA VAL A 185 5.28 -6.86 12.02
C VAL A 185 3.86 -6.34 12.15
N VAL A 186 3.42 -5.54 11.18
CA VAL A 186 2.02 -5.13 11.03
C VAL A 186 1.47 -5.70 9.73
N LEU A 187 0.39 -6.45 9.81
CA LEU A 187 -0.33 -7.02 8.65
C LEU A 187 -1.63 -6.25 8.46
N LEU A 188 -1.84 -5.69 7.27
CA LEU A 188 -3.04 -4.95 6.92
C LEU A 188 -3.88 -5.77 5.95
N SER A 189 -5.18 -5.81 6.21
CA SER A 189 -6.12 -6.52 5.34
C SER A 189 -7.50 -5.89 5.39
N ALA A 190 -8.20 -5.89 4.26
CA ALA A 190 -9.64 -5.60 4.28
C ALA A 190 -10.42 -6.75 4.93
N THR A 191 -10.07 -7.99 4.55
CA THR A 191 -10.67 -9.20 5.12
C THR A 191 -9.61 -10.31 5.14
N LEU A 192 -9.60 -11.13 6.18
CA LEU A 192 -8.65 -12.24 6.27
C LEU A 192 -9.41 -13.53 6.64
N PRO A 193 -9.38 -14.58 5.80
CA PRO A 193 -9.96 -15.88 6.14
C PRO A 193 -9.38 -16.45 7.44
N ALA A 194 -10.19 -17.16 8.22
CA ALA A 194 -9.77 -17.70 9.51
C ALA A 194 -8.49 -18.56 9.38
N ALA A 195 -8.45 -19.45 8.40
CA ALA A 195 -7.28 -20.33 8.17
C ALA A 195 -5.98 -19.54 7.90
N LYS A 196 -6.03 -18.44 7.13
CA LYS A 196 -4.87 -17.56 6.92
C LYS A 196 -4.43 -16.89 8.22
N ARG A 197 -5.38 -16.39 8.99
CA ARG A 197 -5.11 -15.73 10.28
C ARG A 197 -4.44 -16.68 11.26
N GLU A 198 -4.95 -17.89 11.35
CA GLU A 198 -4.38 -18.96 12.18
C GLU A 198 -2.98 -19.36 11.70
N GLY A 199 -2.77 -19.49 10.40
CA GLY A 199 -1.46 -19.74 9.80
C GLY A 199 -0.44 -18.69 10.18
N LEU A 200 -0.79 -17.41 10.07
CA LEU A 200 0.07 -16.28 10.42
C LEU A 200 0.40 -16.23 11.92
N LEU A 201 -0.58 -16.50 12.81
CA LEU A 201 -0.31 -16.60 14.24
C LEU A 201 0.61 -17.77 14.56
N ARG A 202 0.39 -18.93 13.95
CA ARG A 202 1.25 -20.11 14.12
C ARG A 202 2.67 -19.83 13.65
N ALA A 203 2.82 -19.20 12.48
CA ALA A 203 4.12 -18.76 11.96
C ALA A 203 4.82 -17.77 12.90
N TRP A 204 4.06 -16.91 13.55
CA TRP A 204 4.58 -16.04 14.62
C TRP A 204 4.91 -16.80 15.92
N GLY A 205 4.54 -18.07 16.03
CA GLY A 205 4.70 -18.86 17.25
C GLY A 205 3.72 -18.47 18.37
N ALA A 206 2.53 -18.00 18.00
CA ALA A 206 1.45 -17.67 18.90
C ALA A 206 0.32 -18.70 18.82
N ALA A 207 -0.42 -18.87 19.92
CA ALA A 207 -1.58 -19.74 19.95
C ALA A 207 -2.77 -19.09 19.24
N THR A 208 -3.66 -19.90 18.67
CA THR A 208 -4.94 -19.43 18.17
C THR A 208 -5.82 -19.02 19.34
N PRO A 209 -6.42 -17.82 19.34
CA PRO A 209 -7.32 -17.40 20.42
C PRO A 209 -8.62 -18.22 20.42
N ALA A 210 -9.27 -18.34 21.57
CA ALA A 210 -10.54 -19.05 21.70
C ALA A 210 -11.68 -18.43 20.87
N GLY A 211 -11.55 -17.16 20.51
CA GLY A 211 -12.50 -16.46 19.65
C GLY A 211 -11.85 -15.28 18.93
N TRP A 212 -12.38 -14.95 17.76
CA TRP A 212 -11.82 -13.88 16.90
C TRP A 212 -12.52 -12.53 17.08
N GLY A 213 -13.55 -12.46 17.94
CA GLY A 213 -14.36 -11.25 18.10
C GLY A 213 -15.07 -10.82 16.83
N ALA A 214 -15.72 -9.67 16.88
CA ALA A 214 -16.42 -9.08 15.74
C ALA A 214 -15.44 -8.44 14.75
N TYR A 215 -15.84 -8.35 13.50
CA TYR A 215 -15.16 -7.56 12.46
C TYR A 215 -15.78 -6.15 12.44
N PRO A 216 -15.01 -5.09 12.25
CA PRO A 216 -13.54 -4.98 12.09
C PRO A 216 -12.81 -5.28 13.42
N ARG A 217 -11.51 -5.65 13.32
CA ARG A 217 -10.76 -6.07 14.51
C ARG A 217 -9.26 -5.75 14.42
N LEU A 218 -8.64 -5.65 15.58
CA LEU A 218 -7.20 -5.63 15.78
C LEU A 218 -6.79 -6.90 16.56
N THR A 219 -5.88 -7.68 16.01
CA THR A 219 -5.24 -8.79 16.71
C THR A 219 -3.80 -8.43 16.99
N THR A 220 -3.37 -8.51 18.26
CA THR A 220 -1.99 -8.23 18.67
C THR A 220 -1.37 -9.43 19.36
N VAL A 221 -0.05 -9.61 19.16
CA VAL A 221 0.76 -10.60 19.88
C VAL A 221 1.92 -9.89 20.52
N VAL A 222 1.93 -9.89 21.85
CA VAL A 222 2.98 -9.28 22.66
C VAL A 222 3.42 -10.28 23.74
N GLY A 223 4.70 -10.60 23.80
CA GLY A 223 5.23 -11.57 24.75
C GLY A 223 4.59 -12.95 24.66
N GLY A 224 4.16 -13.36 23.45
CA GLY A 224 3.46 -14.63 23.20
C GLY A 224 1.95 -14.62 23.53
N GLN A 225 1.44 -13.56 24.14
CA GLN A 225 0.01 -13.41 24.44
C GLN A 225 -0.73 -12.81 23.24
N VAL A 226 -1.82 -13.44 22.82
CA VAL A 226 -2.71 -12.97 21.78
C VAL A 226 -3.86 -12.20 22.39
N ARG A 227 -4.10 -10.98 21.90
CA ARG A 227 -5.30 -10.18 22.21
C ARG A 227 -6.04 -9.87 20.94
N VAL A 228 -7.37 -9.95 20.99
CA VAL A 228 -8.24 -9.60 19.88
C VAL A 228 -9.23 -8.53 20.37
N GLU A 229 -9.21 -7.40 19.71
CA GLU A 229 -10.05 -6.25 20.03
C GLU A 229 -10.95 -5.92 18.85
N ALA A 230 -12.25 -5.82 19.06
CA ALA A 230 -13.18 -5.35 18.03
C ALA A 230 -13.00 -3.84 17.83
N ILE A 231 -12.97 -3.40 16.57
CA ILE A 231 -12.98 -1.99 16.22
C ILE A 231 -14.46 -1.61 15.98
N PRO A 232 -14.95 -0.49 16.53
CA PRO A 232 -16.34 -0.08 16.30
C PRO A 232 -16.63 0.03 14.79
N PRO A 233 -17.68 -0.65 14.27
CA PRO A 233 -18.06 -0.54 12.88
C PRO A 233 -18.69 0.83 12.63
N GLU A 234 -18.36 1.45 11.49
CA GLU A 234 -19.17 2.55 10.98
C GLU A 234 -20.25 1.98 10.07
N PRO A 235 -21.50 2.33 10.29
CA PRO A 235 -22.57 1.91 9.39
C PRO A 235 -22.38 2.59 8.03
N VAL A 236 -22.14 1.79 7.01
CA VAL A 236 -22.12 2.25 5.62
C VAL A 236 -23.22 1.50 4.90
N SER A 237 -24.15 2.25 4.30
CA SER A 237 -25.25 1.69 3.52
C SER A 237 -24.94 1.79 2.03
N TYR A 238 -25.09 0.69 1.32
CA TYR A 238 -24.97 0.64 -0.14
C TYR A 238 -26.26 0.09 -0.73
N GLU A 239 -26.73 0.68 -1.81
CA GLU A 239 -27.75 0.07 -2.64
C GLU A 239 -27.08 -0.87 -3.64
N LEU A 240 -27.28 -2.18 -3.49
CA LEU A 240 -26.77 -3.19 -4.42
C LEU A 240 -27.90 -3.63 -5.34
N LYS A 241 -27.74 -3.41 -6.65
CA LYS A 241 -28.63 -3.92 -7.69
C LYS A 241 -27.95 -5.03 -8.47
N VAL A 242 -28.53 -6.21 -8.47
CA VAL A 242 -28.10 -7.31 -9.33
C VAL A 242 -28.88 -7.21 -10.63
N LEU A 243 -28.16 -6.97 -11.73
CA LEU A 243 -28.74 -6.93 -13.06
C LEU A 243 -28.67 -8.35 -13.66
N SER A 244 -29.81 -9.02 -13.73
CA SER A 244 -29.95 -10.24 -14.52
C SER A 244 -30.27 -9.87 -15.96
N ALA A 245 -29.62 -10.49 -16.94
CA ALA A 245 -30.04 -10.35 -18.33
C ALA A 245 -31.43 -10.99 -18.49
N PRO A 246 -32.42 -10.29 -19.02
CA PRO A 246 -33.61 -10.96 -19.56
C PRO A 246 -33.16 -11.96 -20.62
N ASP A 247 -33.88 -13.06 -20.78
CA ASP A 247 -33.52 -14.14 -21.71
C ASP A 247 -33.01 -13.60 -23.06
N GLY A 248 -31.74 -13.82 -23.35
CA GLY A 248 -31.10 -13.46 -24.61
C GLY A 248 -30.51 -12.05 -24.75
N GLN A 249 -30.67 -11.14 -23.78
CA GLN A 249 -30.07 -9.80 -23.87
C GLN A 249 -28.65 -9.79 -23.23
N PRO A 250 -27.63 -9.20 -23.89
CA PRO A 250 -26.31 -9.04 -23.28
C PRO A 250 -26.40 -8.19 -22.02
N THR A 251 -25.89 -8.67 -20.91
CA THR A 251 -25.80 -7.96 -19.61
C THR A 251 -25.16 -6.55 -19.75
N GLN A 252 -24.33 -6.36 -20.76
CA GLN A 252 -23.72 -5.07 -21.08
C GLN A 252 -24.72 -4.03 -21.65
N ALA A 253 -25.81 -4.48 -22.30
CA ALA A 253 -26.85 -3.57 -22.79
C ALA A 253 -27.65 -3.02 -21.59
N ALA A 254 -28.13 -3.91 -20.73
CA ALA A 254 -28.88 -3.53 -19.53
C ALA A 254 -28.07 -2.61 -18.61
N ALA A 255 -26.75 -2.85 -18.48
CA ALA A 255 -25.89 -1.97 -17.72
C ALA A 255 -25.72 -0.58 -18.37
N ALA A 256 -25.63 -0.51 -19.70
CA ALA A 256 -25.59 0.77 -20.43
C ALA A 256 -26.91 1.54 -20.28
N ASP A 257 -28.05 0.84 -20.35
CA ASP A 257 -29.36 1.46 -20.16
C ASP A 257 -29.52 2.06 -18.74
N LEU A 258 -29.08 1.30 -17.73
CA LEU A 258 -29.08 1.79 -16.34
C LEU A 258 -28.17 3.03 -16.18
N LEU A 259 -26.95 3.00 -16.76
CA LEU A 259 -26.03 4.13 -16.67
C LEU A 259 -26.56 5.36 -17.40
N ALA A 260 -27.15 5.20 -18.58
CA ALA A 260 -27.73 6.31 -19.33
C ALA A 260 -28.77 7.05 -18.47
N GLY A 261 -29.73 6.30 -17.88
CA GLY A 261 -30.74 6.92 -17.01
C GLY A 261 -30.18 7.54 -15.72
N LYS A 262 -29.09 6.98 -15.18
CA LYS A 262 -28.44 7.53 -13.95
C LYS A 262 -27.57 8.77 -14.19
N LEU A 263 -27.15 9.00 -15.43
CA LEU A 263 -26.27 10.12 -15.80
C LEU A 263 -27.03 11.25 -16.54
N GLU A 264 -28.35 11.15 -16.69
CA GLU A 264 -29.17 12.19 -17.32
C GLU A 264 -29.03 13.55 -16.61
N ASP A 265 -29.01 13.54 -15.26
CA ASP A 265 -28.84 14.73 -14.44
C ASP A 265 -27.38 15.01 -14.05
N GLY A 266 -26.43 14.39 -14.72
CA GLY A 266 -25.01 14.50 -14.42
C GLY A 266 -24.51 13.46 -13.43
N GLY A 267 -23.30 13.65 -12.92
CA GLY A 267 -22.65 12.75 -11.95
C GLY A 267 -21.49 11.97 -12.54
N CYS A 268 -20.95 11.03 -11.73
CA CYS A 268 -19.83 10.18 -12.09
C CYS A 268 -20.19 8.70 -12.00
N ALA A 269 -19.73 7.90 -12.98
CA ALA A 269 -19.91 6.46 -12.98
C ALA A 269 -18.63 5.73 -13.37
N ALA A 270 -18.35 4.60 -12.71
CA ALA A 270 -17.22 3.74 -13.04
C ALA A 270 -17.72 2.38 -13.51
N TRP A 271 -17.30 1.97 -14.72
CA TRP A 271 -17.56 0.63 -15.24
C TRP A 271 -16.31 -0.21 -15.13
N ILE A 272 -16.27 -1.11 -14.15
CA ILE A 272 -15.13 -1.96 -13.87
C ILE A 272 -15.21 -3.25 -14.69
N CYS A 273 -14.15 -3.55 -15.43
CA CYS A 273 -14.02 -4.74 -16.27
C CYS A 273 -12.91 -5.66 -15.78
N SER A 274 -13.14 -6.97 -15.88
CA SER A 274 -12.15 -7.99 -15.50
C SER A 274 -10.95 -8.11 -16.45
N THR A 275 -11.07 -7.62 -17.69
CA THR A 275 -9.99 -7.67 -18.69
C THR A 275 -9.87 -6.37 -19.47
N VAL A 276 -8.64 -6.09 -19.95
CA VAL A 276 -8.37 -4.93 -20.81
C VAL A 276 -9.20 -4.93 -22.08
N ALA A 277 -9.30 -6.10 -22.74
CA ALA A 277 -10.09 -6.23 -23.97
C ALA A 277 -11.58 -5.88 -23.74
N ARG A 278 -12.13 -6.29 -22.59
CA ARG A 278 -13.50 -5.98 -22.19
C ARG A 278 -13.68 -4.50 -21.92
N ALA A 279 -12.75 -3.87 -21.21
CA ALA A 279 -12.77 -2.43 -20.96
C ALA A 279 -12.74 -1.63 -22.27
N GLN A 280 -11.86 -1.98 -23.20
CA GLN A 280 -11.78 -1.35 -24.53
C GLN A 280 -13.06 -1.55 -25.35
N LYS A 281 -13.67 -2.73 -25.28
CA LYS A 281 -14.94 -3.01 -25.99
C LYS A 281 -16.09 -2.17 -25.40
N VAL A 282 -16.20 -2.09 -24.09
CA VAL A 282 -17.20 -1.25 -23.42
C VAL A 282 -17.00 0.22 -23.76
N TYR A 283 -15.77 0.72 -23.68
CA TYR A 283 -15.44 2.11 -24.01
C TYR A 283 -15.87 2.48 -25.44
N ARG A 284 -15.51 1.68 -26.46
CA ARG A 284 -15.93 1.92 -27.85
C ARG A 284 -17.45 1.89 -28.02
N ARG A 285 -18.13 1.01 -27.31
CA ARG A 285 -19.60 0.94 -27.34
C ARG A 285 -20.22 2.20 -26.77
N LEU A 286 -19.78 2.66 -25.59
CA LEU A 286 -20.30 3.88 -24.98
C LEU A 286 -19.97 5.12 -25.84
N GLN A 287 -18.79 5.15 -26.46
CA GLN A 287 -18.39 6.24 -27.37
C GLN A 287 -19.27 6.32 -28.62
N ALA A 288 -19.79 5.19 -29.11
CA ALA A 288 -20.67 5.12 -30.28
C ALA A 288 -22.16 5.29 -29.93
N ASP A 289 -22.53 5.31 -28.64
CA ASP A 289 -23.91 5.40 -28.18
C ASP A 289 -24.30 6.87 -27.94
N PRO A 290 -25.25 7.44 -28.72
CA PRO A 290 -25.63 8.85 -28.61
C PRO A 290 -26.08 9.29 -27.22
N ARG A 291 -26.56 8.37 -26.38
CA ARG A 291 -27.00 8.66 -25.02
C ARG A 291 -25.86 9.14 -24.13
N PHE A 292 -24.62 8.82 -24.47
CA PHE A 292 -23.41 9.24 -23.72
C PHE A 292 -22.64 10.36 -24.43
N ALA A 293 -23.22 11.01 -25.45
CA ALA A 293 -22.56 12.09 -26.21
C ALA A 293 -22.22 13.31 -25.34
N HIS A 294 -22.98 13.52 -24.24
CA HIS A 294 -22.74 14.58 -23.26
C HIS A 294 -21.77 14.16 -22.14
N CYS A 295 -21.41 12.87 -22.08
CA CYS A 295 -20.53 12.34 -21.06
C CYS A 295 -19.08 12.40 -21.50
N GLU A 296 -18.18 12.80 -20.60
CA GLU A 296 -16.75 12.60 -20.83
C GLU A 296 -16.34 11.17 -20.44
N LEU A 297 -15.82 10.43 -21.40
CA LEU A 297 -15.45 9.03 -21.25
C LEU A 297 -13.95 8.89 -21.06
N LEU A 298 -13.52 8.30 -19.95
CA LEU A 298 -12.12 7.98 -19.67
C LEU A 298 -11.91 6.47 -19.72
N LEU A 299 -10.92 6.01 -20.49
CA LEU A 299 -10.47 4.62 -20.48
C LEU A 299 -9.20 4.49 -19.65
N PHE A 300 -9.23 3.60 -18.65
CA PHE A 300 -8.11 3.34 -17.77
C PHE A 300 -7.81 1.84 -17.67
N HIS A 301 -6.60 1.41 -18.01
CA HIS A 301 -6.18 0.01 -17.90
C HIS A 301 -4.65 -0.16 -17.86
N ALA A 302 -4.18 -1.36 -17.51
CA ALA A 302 -2.77 -1.68 -17.28
C ALA A 302 -1.87 -1.62 -18.53
N ARG A 303 -2.43 -1.62 -19.75
CA ARG A 303 -1.64 -1.60 -21.00
C ARG A 303 -1.26 -0.19 -21.47
N PHE A 304 -1.69 0.87 -20.78
CA PHE A 304 -1.18 2.21 -21.08
C PHE A 304 0.31 2.32 -20.70
N PRO A 305 1.12 3.08 -21.47
CA PRO A 305 2.47 3.45 -21.04
C PRO A 305 2.43 4.12 -19.66
N VAL A 306 3.47 3.91 -18.85
CA VAL A 306 3.53 4.32 -17.44
C VAL A 306 3.17 5.79 -17.25
N ALA A 307 3.79 6.68 -18.01
CA ALA A 307 3.52 8.13 -17.94
C ALA A 307 2.05 8.47 -18.26
N ARG A 308 1.49 7.88 -19.34
CA ARG A 308 0.09 8.11 -19.70
C ARG A 308 -0.88 7.55 -18.66
N ARG A 309 -0.55 6.39 -18.11
CA ARG A 309 -1.35 5.77 -17.04
C ARG A 309 -1.39 6.67 -15.81
N ALA A 310 -0.25 7.23 -15.39
CA ALA A 310 -0.18 8.15 -14.25
C ALA A 310 -1.03 9.41 -14.47
N GLN A 311 -1.03 9.98 -15.68
CA GLN A 311 -1.88 11.12 -16.02
C GLN A 311 -3.37 10.79 -15.92
N ILE A 312 -3.79 9.64 -16.49
CA ILE A 312 -5.19 9.19 -16.42
C ILE A 312 -5.59 8.91 -14.96
N GLU A 313 -4.71 8.28 -14.18
CA GLU A 313 -4.96 8.01 -12.76
C GLU A 313 -5.14 9.30 -11.96
N ALA A 314 -4.30 10.30 -12.19
CA ALA A 314 -4.43 11.61 -11.54
C ALA A 314 -5.78 12.27 -11.89
N GLU A 315 -6.19 12.21 -13.15
CA GLU A 315 -7.47 12.75 -13.60
C GLU A 315 -8.67 12.00 -13.00
N VAL A 316 -8.61 10.67 -12.94
CA VAL A 316 -9.64 9.85 -12.26
C VAL A 316 -9.73 10.21 -10.79
N ARG A 317 -8.60 10.35 -10.09
CA ARG A 317 -8.58 10.73 -8.67
C ARG A 317 -9.15 12.13 -8.44
N ARG A 318 -8.85 13.08 -9.31
CA ARG A 318 -9.40 14.44 -9.24
C ARG A 318 -10.93 14.45 -9.38
N ARG A 319 -11.50 13.60 -10.24
CA ARG A 319 -12.95 13.56 -10.50
C ARG A 319 -13.75 12.70 -9.51
N PHE A 320 -13.18 11.62 -9.02
CA PHE A 320 -13.82 10.66 -8.12
C PHE A 320 -13.35 10.76 -6.68
N GLY A 321 -12.32 11.59 -6.42
CA GLY A 321 -11.79 11.84 -5.09
C GLY A 321 -12.69 12.73 -4.24
N PRO A 322 -12.39 12.88 -2.95
CA PRO A 322 -13.04 13.92 -2.14
C PRO A 322 -12.72 15.29 -2.74
N PRO A 323 -13.66 16.27 -2.63
CA PRO A 323 -13.41 17.62 -3.07
C PRO A 323 -12.14 18.16 -2.39
N THR A 324 -11.28 18.82 -3.17
CA THR A 324 -10.12 19.52 -2.61
C THR A 324 -10.57 20.81 -1.94
N ASP A 325 -9.80 21.30 -0.95
CA ASP A 325 -10.14 22.52 -0.20
C ASP A 325 -10.38 23.76 -1.11
N GLU A 326 -9.86 23.75 -2.34
CA GLU A 326 -10.08 24.78 -3.36
C GLU A 326 -11.47 24.67 -4.04
N GLU A 327 -12.11 23.51 -4.03
CA GLU A 327 -13.45 23.31 -4.63
C GLU A 327 -14.58 23.49 -3.62
N THR A 328 -14.24 23.72 -2.35
CA THR A 328 -15.20 23.93 -1.25
C THR A 328 -15.36 25.42 -0.89
N GLN A 329 -14.59 26.33 -1.52
CA GLN A 329 -14.74 27.79 -1.43
C GLN A 329 -15.52 28.33 -2.63
#